data_e3c5cfbea4d9db53f7585edd4779be02
#
_entry.id   e3c5cfbea4d9db53f7585edd4779be02
#
_cell.length_a   1.000
_cell.length_b   1.000
_cell.length_c   1.000
_cell.angle_alpha   90.00
_cell.angle_beta   90.00
_cell.angle_gamma   90.00
#
_symmetry.space_group_name_H-M   'P 1'
#
loop_
_entity.id
_entity.type
_entity.pdbx_description
1 polymer ?
#
loop_
_entity_poly.entity_id
_entity_poly.type
_entity_poly.pdbx_seq_one_letter_code
_entity_poly.pdbx_strand_id
1 'polypeptide(L)'
;MSKIIECENITHYYGNRLIYENLSFDVEQGKVLGLLGKNGTGKTTIINILNGYLKPRSGVCRLFGEEMEHLSPLTKSKVGLLLEGHVQHAYFTVSQIEKFYSVFFPKWKKEAYYELLKKLQVLPSQKLSTMSCGQRSQVALGLLFAQDPELLILDDFSMGLDPGYRRLFVEY
;
A
#
# COMPACT_ATOMS: atom_id res chain seq x y z
N MET A 1 20.47 -12.64 -1.23
CA MET A 1 19.72 -11.36 -1.14
C MET A 1 18.82 -11.44 0.09
N SER A 2 18.56 -10.31 0.76
CA SER A 2 17.71 -10.34 1.97
C SER A 2 16.24 -10.46 1.55
N LYS A 3 15.49 -11.36 2.19
CA LYS A 3 14.05 -11.46 2.04
C LYS A 3 13.37 -10.34 2.81
N ILE A 4 12.45 -9.65 2.17
CA ILE A 4 11.65 -8.57 2.79
C ILE A 4 10.24 -9.04 3.16
N ILE A 5 9.72 -10.06 2.47
CA ILE A 5 8.48 -10.77 2.82
C ILE A 5 8.82 -12.26 2.91
N GLU A 6 8.36 -12.91 3.96
CA GLU A 6 8.43 -14.35 4.13
C GLU A 6 7.10 -14.85 4.67
N CYS A 7 6.42 -15.72 3.93
CA CYS A 7 5.18 -16.37 4.35
C CYS A 7 5.37 -17.89 4.32
N GLU A 8 5.12 -18.55 5.44
CA GLU A 8 5.34 -19.98 5.63
C GLU A 8 4.05 -20.68 6.06
N ASN A 9 3.58 -21.63 5.24
CA ASN A 9 2.44 -22.51 5.53
C ASN A 9 1.16 -21.79 5.95
N ILE A 10 0.87 -20.65 5.31
CA ILE A 10 -0.32 -19.85 5.60
C ILE A 10 -1.57 -20.62 5.21
N THR A 11 -2.44 -20.86 6.19
CA THR A 11 -3.78 -21.41 6.01
C THR A 11 -4.80 -20.43 6.54
N HIS A 12 -5.83 -20.13 5.77
CA HIS A 12 -6.88 -19.20 6.17
C HIS A 12 -8.25 -19.60 5.63
N TYR A 13 -9.28 -19.35 6.44
CA TYR A 13 -10.69 -19.62 6.14
C TYR A 13 -11.54 -18.39 6.45
N TYR A 14 -12.62 -18.19 5.67
CA TYR A 14 -13.76 -17.36 6.05
C TYR A 14 -14.95 -18.28 6.35
N GLY A 15 -15.26 -18.45 7.64
CA GLY A 15 -16.20 -19.46 8.09
C GLY A 15 -15.72 -20.86 7.66
N ASN A 16 -16.51 -21.56 6.84
CA ASN A 16 -16.15 -22.87 6.30
C ASN A 16 -15.46 -22.80 4.93
N ARG A 17 -15.28 -21.61 4.36
CA ARG A 17 -14.67 -21.45 3.05
C ARG A 17 -13.15 -21.37 3.18
N LEU A 18 -12.47 -22.37 2.64
CA LEU A 18 -11.01 -22.36 2.51
C LEU A 18 -10.57 -21.29 1.49
N ILE A 19 -9.61 -20.45 1.89
CA ILE A 19 -8.98 -19.42 1.03
C ILE A 19 -7.58 -19.86 0.65
N TYR A 20 -6.76 -20.25 1.63
CA TYR A 20 -5.42 -20.77 1.44
C TYR A 20 -5.22 -22.03 2.28
N GLU A 21 -4.46 -22.97 1.73
CA GLU A 21 -3.97 -24.15 2.43
C GLU A 21 -2.47 -24.25 2.21
N ASN A 22 -1.70 -24.14 3.28
CA ASN A 22 -0.22 -24.24 3.27
C ASN A 22 0.47 -23.34 2.22
N LEU A 23 -0.06 -22.12 2.01
CA LEU A 23 0.54 -21.14 1.10
C LEU A 23 1.88 -20.67 1.65
N SER A 24 2.95 -20.85 0.88
CA SER A 24 4.28 -20.36 1.21
C SER A 24 4.87 -19.59 0.03
N PHE A 25 5.45 -18.44 0.29
CA PHE A 25 6.17 -17.64 -0.69
C PHE A 25 7.09 -16.64 0.01
N ASP A 26 8.06 -16.11 -0.72
CA ASP A 26 8.93 -15.04 -0.25
C ASP A 26 9.15 -13.99 -1.34
N VAL A 27 9.56 -12.79 -0.92
CA VAL A 27 9.94 -11.69 -1.82
C VAL A 27 11.28 -11.13 -1.36
N GLU A 28 12.24 -11.15 -2.26
CA GLU A 28 13.57 -10.56 -2.04
C GLU A 28 13.55 -9.05 -2.28
N GLN A 29 14.48 -8.36 -1.67
CA GLN A 29 14.69 -6.92 -1.90
C GLN A 29 14.95 -6.62 -3.38
N GLY A 30 14.29 -5.58 -3.90
CA GLY A 30 14.41 -5.16 -5.29
C GLY A 30 13.63 -6.05 -6.27
N LYS A 31 12.78 -6.95 -5.79
CA LYS A 31 11.91 -7.79 -6.62
C LYS A 31 10.46 -7.31 -6.56
N VAL A 32 9.71 -7.66 -7.60
CA VAL A 32 8.26 -7.41 -7.70
C VAL A 32 7.54 -8.74 -7.71
N LEU A 33 6.56 -8.91 -6.79
CA LEU A 33 5.64 -10.04 -6.77
C LEU A 33 4.26 -9.59 -7.28
N GLY A 34 3.80 -10.19 -8.37
CA GLY A 34 2.44 -9.98 -8.89
C GLY A 34 1.46 -11.03 -8.38
N LEU A 35 0.39 -10.59 -7.70
CA LEU A 35 -0.70 -11.45 -7.27
C LEU A 35 -1.78 -11.50 -8.36
N LEU A 36 -1.82 -12.59 -9.13
CA LEU A 36 -2.77 -12.78 -10.22
C LEU A 36 -3.88 -13.74 -9.82
N GLY A 37 -5.09 -13.47 -10.26
CA GLY A 37 -6.25 -14.34 -10.01
C GLY A 37 -7.58 -13.61 -10.20
N LYS A 38 -8.67 -14.38 -10.34
CA LYS A 38 -10.03 -13.85 -10.41
C LYS A 38 -10.43 -13.16 -9.10
N ASN A 39 -11.51 -12.39 -9.13
CA ASN A 39 -12.06 -11.81 -7.90
C ASN A 39 -12.50 -12.93 -6.93
N GLY A 40 -12.27 -12.72 -5.64
CA GLY A 40 -12.59 -13.69 -4.59
C GLY A 40 -11.62 -14.86 -4.43
N THR A 41 -10.43 -14.84 -5.08
CA THR A 41 -9.39 -15.88 -4.90
C THR A 41 -8.49 -15.63 -3.70
N GLY A 42 -8.68 -14.51 -2.97
CA GLY A 42 -7.95 -14.21 -1.76
C GLY A 42 -6.88 -13.12 -1.90
N LYS A 43 -6.69 -12.47 -3.06
CA LYS A 43 -5.64 -11.44 -3.22
C LYS A 43 -5.66 -10.39 -2.10
N THR A 44 -6.79 -9.77 -1.84
CA THR A 44 -6.96 -8.81 -0.74
C THR A 44 -6.78 -9.48 0.63
N THR A 45 -7.09 -10.78 0.76
CA THR A 45 -6.90 -11.52 2.01
C THR A 45 -5.41 -11.64 2.37
N ILE A 46 -4.55 -12.00 1.42
CA ILE A 46 -3.10 -12.07 1.69
C ILE A 46 -2.51 -10.69 1.96
N ILE A 47 -2.98 -9.64 1.25
CA ILE A 47 -2.59 -8.26 1.51
C ILE A 47 -2.97 -7.85 2.94
N ASN A 48 -4.17 -8.18 3.41
CA ASN A 48 -4.59 -7.90 4.79
C ASN A 48 -3.76 -8.68 5.82
N ILE A 49 -3.37 -9.92 5.52
CA ILE A 49 -2.46 -10.69 6.37
C ILE A 49 -1.08 -10.01 6.41
N LEU A 50 -0.53 -9.62 5.27
CA LEU A 50 0.77 -8.92 5.17
C LEU A 50 0.79 -7.53 5.84
N ASN A 51 -0.34 -6.95 6.15
CA ASN A 51 -0.44 -5.67 6.86
C ASN A 51 -0.89 -5.83 8.33
N GLY A 52 -1.01 -7.07 8.81
CA GLY A 52 -1.44 -7.37 10.19
C GLY A 52 -2.90 -7.02 10.48
N TYR A 53 -3.72 -6.74 9.45
CA TYR A 53 -5.16 -6.51 9.60
C TYR A 53 -5.95 -7.79 9.77
N LEU A 54 -5.37 -8.92 9.36
CA LEU A 54 -5.99 -10.23 9.43
C LEU A 54 -4.96 -11.26 9.90
N LYS A 55 -5.31 -11.99 10.97
CA LYS A 55 -4.49 -13.10 11.44
C LYS A 55 -4.84 -14.38 10.65
N PRO A 56 -3.87 -15.09 10.08
CA PRO A 56 -4.11 -16.39 9.46
C PRO A 56 -4.53 -17.44 10.50
N ARG A 57 -5.19 -18.50 10.08
CA ARG A 57 -5.57 -19.62 10.95
C ARG A 57 -4.33 -20.38 11.44
N SER A 58 -3.34 -20.54 10.56
CA SER A 58 -2.04 -21.11 10.87
C SER A 58 -0.98 -20.58 9.88
N GLY A 59 0.28 -20.85 10.18
CA GLY A 59 1.43 -20.33 9.44
C GLY A 59 1.93 -19.00 9.99
N VAL A 60 3.03 -18.51 9.44
CA VAL A 60 3.70 -17.28 9.90
C VAL A 60 4.03 -16.39 8.69
N CYS A 61 3.78 -15.10 8.83
CA CYS A 61 4.30 -14.10 7.90
C CYS A 61 5.28 -13.18 8.62
N ARG A 62 6.39 -12.84 7.94
CA ARG A 62 7.39 -11.86 8.42
C ARG A 62 7.60 -10.77 7.40
N LEU A 63 7.80 -9.55 7.88
CA LEU A 63 8.29 -8.43 7.08
C LEU A 63 9.63 -7.95 7.66
N PHE A 64 10.64 -7.85 6.81
CA PHE A 64 12.00 -7.47 7.22
C PHE A 64 12.52 -8.32 8.40
N GLY A 65 12.13 -9.61 8.46
CA GLY A 65 12.49 -10.55 9.54
C GLY A 65 11.63 -10.46 10.81
N GLU A 66 10.75 -9.45 10.95
CA GLU A 66 9.84 -9.32 12.09
C GLU A 66 8.49 -10.01 11.79
N GLU A 67 7.93 -10.72 12.77
CA GLU A 67 6.59 -11.32 12.64
C GLU A 67 5.51 -10.25 12.54
N MET A 68 4.54 -10.46 11.64
CA MET A 68 3.46 -9.51 11.36
C MET A 68 2.68 -9.08 12.60
N GLU A 69 2.52 -9.98 13.58
CA GLU A 69 1.78 -9.69 14.81
C GLU A 69 2.53 -8.72 15.74
N HIS A 70 3.84 -8.58 15.57
CA HIS A 70 4.73 -7.84 16.47
C HIS A 70 5.63 -6.83 15.75
N LEU A 71 5.19 -6.33 14.58
CA LEU A 71 5.96 -5.33 13.83
C LEU A 71 6.25 -4.08 14.66
N SER A 72 7.52 -3.72 14.71
CA SER A 72 7.97 -2.48 15.32
C SER A 72 7.44 -1.25 14.55
N PRO A 73 7.27 -0.09 15.21
CA PRO A 73 6.91 1.16 14.52
C PRO A 73 7.90 1.51 13.39
N LEU A 74 9.17 1.18 13.57
CA LEU A 74 10.22 1.40 12.56
C LEU A 74 9.94 0.55 11.32
N THR A 75 9.64 -0.73 11.47
CA THR A 75 9.32 -1.63 10.34
C THR A 75 8.01 -1.20 9.67
N LYS A 76 7.00 -0.81 10.43
CA LYS A 76 5.75 -0.27 9.87
C LYS A 76 5.99 0.98 9.02
N SER A 77 6.89 1.87 9.42
CA SER A 77 7.21 3.08 8.65
C SER A 77 7.93 2.82 7.31
N LYS A 78 8.48 1.61 7.12
CA LYS A 78 9.11 1.18 5.86
C LYS A 78 8.12 0.64 4.83
N VAL A 79 6.87 0.39 5.23
CA VAL A 79 5.84 -0.22 4.38
C VAL A 79 4.89 0.86 3.88
N GLY A 80 4.85 1.05 2.57
CA GLY A 80 3.84 1.85 1.91
C GLY A 80 2.68 0.97 1.46
N LEU A 81 1.47 1.27 1.95
CA LEU A 81 0.26 0.51 1.65
C LEU A 81 -0.75 1.37 0.89
N LEU A 82 -1.24 0.85 -0.23
CA LEU A 82 -2.38 1.40 -0.94
C LEU A 82 -3.44 0.32 -1.13
N LEU A 83 -4.57 0.47 -0.45
CA LEU A 83 -5.72 -0.42 -0.57
C LEU A 83 -6.71 0.11 -1.60
N GLU A 84 -7.48 -0.79 -2.21
CA GLU A 84 -8.64 -0.43 -3.02
C GLU A 84 -9.60 0.46 -2.22
N GLY A 85 -10.11 1.53 -2.86
CA GLY A 85 -11.06 2.44 -2.21
C GLY A 85 -10.47 3.25 -1.05
N HIS A 86 -9.15 3.45 -1.04
CA HIS A 86 -8.43 4.19 0.01
C HIS A 86 -9.23 5.39 0.52
N VAL A 87 -9.54 5.36 1.81
CA VAL A 87 -10.31 6.38 2.50
C VAL A 87 -9.39 7.55 2.80
N GLN A 88 -9.62 8.65 2.11
CA GLN A 88 -9.01 9.92 2.47
C GLN A 88 -10.01 10.75 3.25
N HIS A 89 -9.49 11.53 4.19
CA HIS A 89 -10.30 12.48 4.93
C HIS A 89 -10.81 13.58 3.99
N ALA A 90 -12.02 13.41 3.46
CA ALA A 90 -12.59 14.23 2.38
C ALA A 90 -12.67 15.74 2.69
N TYR A 91 -12.66 16.11 3.96
CA TYR A 91 -12.68 17.51 4.41
C TYR A 91 -11.32 18.22 4.34
N PHE A 92 -10.21 17.49 4.21
CA PHE A 92 -8.90 18.08 4.06
C PHE A 92 -8.68 18.65 2.67
N THR A 93 -7.84 19.69 2.59
CA THR A 93 -7.17 20.08 1.36
C THR A 93 -5.95 19.20 1.12
N VAL A 94 -5.41 19.26 -0.10
CA VAL A 94 -4.18 18.54 -0.49
C VAL A 94 -3.00 18.88 0.41
N SER A 95 -2.85 20.15 0.79
CA SER A 95 -1.79 20.58 1.72
C SER A 95 -2.05 20.18 3.18
N GLN A 96 -3.32 20.09 3.59
CA GLN A 96 -3.66 19.65 4.94
C GLN A 96 -3.45 18.15 5.13
N ILE A 97 -3.81 17.33 4.13
CA ILE A 97 -3.58 15.89 4.20
C ILE A 97 -2.08 15.55 4.21
N GLU A 98 -1.26 16.29 3.45
CA GLU A 98 0.20 16.16 3.48
C GLU A 98 0.75 16.42 4.89
N LYS A 99 0.37 17.54 5.51
CA LYS A 99 0.80 17.86 6.88
C LYS A 99 0.35 16.82 7.89
N PHE A 100 -0.85 16.26 7.72
CA PHE A 100 -1.37 15.21 8.60
C PHE A 100 -0.52 13.94 8.52
N TYR A 101 -0.16 13.49 7.30
CA TYR A 101 0.63 12.27 7.12
C TYR A 101 2.11 12.47 7.49
N SER A 102 2.69 13.63 7.20
CA SER A 102 4.14 13.89 7.39
C SER A 102 4.65 13.66 8.82
N VAL A 103 3.79 13.78 9.83
CA VAL A 103 4.18 13.57 11.24
C VAL A 103 4.39 12.10 11.62
N PHE A 104 3.89 11.16 10.81
CA PHE A 104 3.97 9.72 11.10
C PHE A 104 5.18 9.05 10.46
N PHE A 105 5.84 9.71 9.50
CA PHE A 105 6.90 9.11 8.70
C PHE A 105 8.22 9.88 8.84
N PRO A 106 9.25 9.27 9.44
CA PRO A 106 10.52 9.98 9.73
C PRO A 106 11.32 10.34 8.48
N LYS A 107 11.10 9.64 7.35
CA LYS A 107 11.77 9.88 6.08
C LYS A 107 10.92 10.69 5.09
N TRP A 108 9.92 11.47 5.58
CA TRP A 108 8.96 12.16 4.72
C TRP A 108 9.62 13.09 3.70
N LYS A 109 9.34 12.86 2.43
CA LYS A 109 9.86 13.64 1.28
C LYS A 109 8.79 14.60 0.76
N LYS A 110 8.64 15.74 1.41
CA LYS A 110 7.64 16.76 1.09
C LYS A 110 7.75 17.25 -0.35
N GLU A 111 8.96 17.47 -0.83
CA GLU A 111 9.25 17.96 -2.17
C GLU A 111 8.74 16.98 -3.23
N ALA A 112 8.98 15.68 -3.05
CA ALA A 112 8.51 14.63 -3.96
C ALA A 112 6.98 14.63 -4.08
N TYR A 113 6.26 14.84 -2.95
CA TYR A 113 4.80 14.97 -2.97
C TYR A 113 4.34 16.12 -3.87
N TYR A 114 4.87 17.32 -3.65
CA TYR A 114 4.43 18.49 -4.40
C TYR A 114 4.89 18.49 -5.86
N GLU A 115 6.06 17.93 -6.17
CA GLU A 115 6.52 17.74 -7.56
C GLU A 115 5.59 16.82 -8.34
N LEU A 116 5.18 15.70 -7.75
CA LEU A 116 4.23 14.79 -8.36
C LEU A 116 2.89 15.48 -8.60
N LEU A 117 2.32 16.15 -7.59
CA LEU A 117 1.04 16.85 -7.71
C LEU A 117 1.07 17.98 -8.73
N LYS A 118 2.20 18.68 -8.86
CA LYS A 118 2.39 19.69 -9.91
C LYS A 118 2.34 19.06 -11.30
N LYS A 119 3.00 17.92 -11.52
CA LYS A 119 2.91 17.16 -12.79
C LYS A 119 1.48 16.71 -13.10
N LEU A 120 0.71 16.39 -12.07
CA LEU A 120 -0.67 15.95 -12.15
C LEU A 120 -1.70 17.11 -12.18
N GLN A 121 -1.22 18.37 -12.17
CA GLN A 121 -2.03 19.60 -12.17
C GLN A 121 -3.02 19.68 -11.00
N VAL A 122 -2.66 19.12 -9.85
CA VAL A 122 -3.45 19.18 -8.61
C VAL A 122 -3.00 20.34 -7.74
N LEU A 123 -3.93 21.21 -7.34
CA LEU A 123 -3.61 22.38 -6.53
C LEU A 123 -3.56 22.05 -5.04
N PRO A 124 -2.58 22.58 -4.28
CA PRO A 124 -2.46 22.36 -2.82
C PRO A 124 -3.68 22.79 -2.01
N SER A 125 -4.40 23.81 -2.48
CA SER A 125 -5.62 24.34 -1.84
C SER A 125 -6.90 23.58 -2.16
N GLN A 126 -6.85 22.66 -3.13
CA GLN A 126 -8.03 21.91 -3.56
C GLN A 126 -8.49 20.95 -2.44
N LYS A 127 -9.81 20.92 -2.18
CA LYS A 127 -10.40 19.98 -1.20
C LYS A 127 -10.55 18.58 -1.81
N LEU A 128 -10.23 17.55 -1.05
CA LEU A 128 -10.36 16.16 -1.48
C LEU A 128 -11.80 15.79 -1.82
N SER A 129 -12.79 16.38 -1.12
CA SER A 129 -14.23 16.18 -1.40
C SER A 129 -14.66 16.62 -2.79
N THR A 130 -13.95 17.58 -3.41
CA THR A 130 -14.28 18.10 -4.75
C THR A 130 -13.53 17.38 -5.87
N MET A 131 -12.68 16.43 -5.55
CA MET A 131 -11.87 15.70 -6.52
C MET A 131 -12.59 14.52 -7.13
N SER A 132 -12.28 14.21 -8.39
CA SER A 132 -12.64 12.94 -9.01
C SER A 132 -11.94 11.76 -8.30
N CYS A 133 -12.43 10.54 -8.53
CA CYS A 133 -11.77 9.34 -8.01
C CYS A 133 -10.30 9.27 -8.46
N GLY A 134 -10.01 9.51 -9.73
CA GLY A 134 -8.65 9.53 -10.26
C GLY A 134 -7.75 10.58 -9.60
N GLN A 135 -8.24 11.80 -9.37
CA GLN A 135 -7.46 12.83 -8.67
C GLN A 135 -7.17 12.43 -7.22
N ARG A 136 -8.14 11.83 -6.51
CA ARG A 136 -7.89 11.30 -5.15
C ARG A 136 -6.85 10.19 -5.15
N SER A 137 -6.88 9.29 -6.14
CA SER A 137 -5.85 8.26 -6.31
C SER A 137 -4.47 8.86 -6.53
N GLN A 138 -4.37 9.93 -7.31
CA GLN A 138 -3.12 10.66 -7.53
C GLN A 138 -2.57 11.27 -6.22
N VAL A 139 -3.43 11.87 -5.40
CA VAL A 139 -3.04 12.39 -4.07
C VAL A 139 -2.57 11.25 -3.17
N ALA A 140 -3.28 10.11 -3.14
CA ALA A 140 -2.90 8.95 -2.35
C ALA A 140 -1.53 8.40 -2.76
N LEU A 141 -1.26 8.31 -4.06
CA LEU A 141 0.06 7.93 -4.59
C LEU A 141 1.15 8.94 -4.19
N GLY A 142 0.86 10.23 -4.25
CA GLY A 142 1.79 11.27 -3.79
C GLY A 142 2.14 11.11 -2.30
N LEU A 143 1.15 10.83 -1.46
CA LEU A 143 1.39 10.56 -0.03
C LEU A 143 2.23 9.29 0.16
N LEU A 144 1.97 8.25 -0.64
CA LEU A 144 2.70 6.99 -0.58
C LEU A 144 4.18 7.18 -0.94
N PHE A 145 4.48 7.89 -2.03
CA PHE A 145 5.88 8.17 -2.42
C PHE A 145 6.60 9.09 -1.44
N ALA A 146 5.88 10.05 -0.84
CA ALA A 146 6.46 10.92 0.16
C ALA A 146 6.92 10.18 1.43
N GLN A 147 6.35 9.01 1.73
CA GLN A 147 6.77 8.17 2.85
C GLN A 147 8.17 7.57 2.65
N ASP A 148 8.69 7.52 1.41
CA ASP A 148 9.95 6.86 1.04
C ASP A 148 10.02 5.40 1.52
N PRO A 149 9.03 4.57 1.18
CA PRO A 149 8.94 3.22 1.70
C PRO A 149 9.99 2.29 1.08
N GLU A 150 10.43 1.28 1.85
CA GLU A 150 11.31 0.21 1.37
C GLU A 150 10.52 -0.97 0.77
N LEU A 151 9.23 -1.07 1.07
CA LEU A 151 8.27 -2.04 0.53
C LEU A 151 6.98 -1.35 0.15
N LEU A 152 6.50 -1.59 -1.08
CA LEU A 152 5.18 -1.16 -1.54
C LEU A 152 4.22 -2.36 -1.62
N ILE A 153 3.07 -2.25 -0.96
CA ILE A 153 1.97 -3.21 -1.07
C ILE A 153 0.76 -2.49 -1.69
N LEU A 154 0.35 -2.94 -2.87
CA LEU A 154 -0.65 -2.25 -3.68
C LEU A 154 -1.80 -3.21 -4.00
N ASP A 155 -3.03 -2.86 -3.58
CA ASP A 155 -4.25 -3.61 -3.91
C ASP A 155 -5.08 -2.78 -4.90
N ASP A 156 -5.25 -3.30 -6.11
CA ASP A 156 -6.00 -2.71 -7.24
C ASP A 156 -5.82 -1.19 -7.43
N PHE A 157 -4.55 -0.75 -7.31
CA PHE A 157 -4.16 0.65 -7.37
C PHE A 157 -4.48 1.34 -8.70
N SER A 158 -4.79 0.55 -9.73
CA SER A 158 -5.04 1.06 -11.08
C SER A 158 -6.47 1.58 -11.30
N MET A 159 -7.39 1.35 -10.36
CA MET A 159 -8.76 1.83 -10.45
C MET A 159 -8.82 3.36 -10.47
N GLY A 160 -9.41 3.91 -11.54
CA GLY A 160 -9.56 5.36 -11.72
C GLY A 160 -8.31 6.10 -12.22
N LEU A 161 -7.20 5.42 -12.51
CA LEU A 161 -6.04 6.02 -13.16
C LEU A 161 -6.08 5.82 -14.68
N ASP A 162 -5.91 6.90 -15.42
CA ASP A 162 -5.72 6.84 -16.87
C ASP A 162 -4.45 6.08 -17.24
N PRO A 163 -4.40 5.45 -18.43
CA PRO A 163 -3.22 4.69 -18.89
C PRO A 163 -1.91 5.48 -18.83
N GLY A 164 -1.95 6.80 -19.08
CA GLY A 164 -0.78 7.68 -18.99
C GLY A 164 -0.23 7.79 -17.57
N TYR A 165 -1.10 7.86 -16.57
CA TYR A 165 -0.69 7.93 -15.16
C TYR A 165 -0.19 6.58 -14.62
N ARG A 166 -0.71 5.46 -15.13
CA ARG A 166 -0.17 4.12 -14.81
C ARG A 166 1.28 3.99 -15.24
N ARG A 167 1.64 4.56 -16.40
CA ARG A 167 3.00 4.56 -16.92
C ARG A 167 3.95 5.42 -16.07
N LEU A 168 3.51 6.62 -15.69
CA LEU A 168 4.25 7.49 -14.77
C LEU A 168 4.57 6.81 -13.44
N PHE A 169 3.67 5.97 -12.95
CA PHE A 169 3.84 5.20 -11.71
C PHE A 169 4.93 4.12 -11.83
N VAL A 170 5.11 3.52 -12.98
CA VAL A 170 6.13 2.48 -13.21
C VAL A 170 7.53 3.10 -13.40
N GLU A 171 7.60 4.36 -13.77
CA GLU A 171 8.86 5.10 -13.99
C GLU A 171 9.42 5.77 -12.72
N TYR A 172 8.64 5.80 -11.61
CA TYR A 172 9.05 6.30 -10.29
C TYR A 172 9.47 5.16 -9.37
#